data_53498ec570011029c31ffae0ce472257
#
_entry.id   53498ec570011029c31ffae0ce472257
#
_cell.length_a   1.000
_cell.length_b   1.000
_cell.length_c   1.000
_cell.angle_alpha   90.00
_cell.angle_beta   90.00
_cell.angle_gamma   90.00
#
_symmetry.space_group_name_H-M   'P 1'
#
loop_
_entity.id
_entity.type
_entity.pdbx_description
1 polymer ?
#
loop_
_entity_poly.entity_id
_entity_poly.type
_entity_poly.pdbx_seq_one_letter_code
_entity_poly.pdbx_strand_id
1 'polypeptide(L)'
;MRQIDFSHKPTQWVVLALLALTWGSSFILMKKGLVFFDSTEVAAFRISLAALVLSPIALRNLGQFKGHVMPLLVTGLFGNALPAFLFALAQTEIASGLAGILNSLTSLFTLLIGVLIFRLKTTWMQVTGVCIALVGAAGLIGFESLLGLSENSRYALLVVLASGMYGVAVNTIKSKLPHMRPTHITSLSFLMTGPWCVLYLIFGTDFFHIVQTNQDSWMGVFYLVILAVVGTAAAVIMFNRLIKETTAIFASTVTYLIPIVAVGWGLVDGEIITLVDLAFMLFILTGIFLINMKSPRSIYESLTQKNKGR
;
A
#
# COMPACT_ATOMS: atom_id res chain seq x y z
N MET A 1 -7.66 26.73 4.36
CA MET A 1 -8.20 25.36 4.22
C MET A 1 -8.75 24.92 5.56
N ARG A 2 -10.06 24.67 5.68
CA ARG A 2 -10.62 24.03 6.90
C ARG A 2 -9.90 22.71 7.11
N GLN A 3 -9.27 22.54 8.26
CA GLN A 3 -8.65 21.27 8.59
C GLN A 3 -9.76 20.21 8.70
N ILE A 4 -9.59 19.08 7.97
CA ILE A 4 -10.49 17.94 8.06
C ILE A 4 -10.44 17.49 9.52
N ASP A 5 -11.59 17.55 10.20
CA ASP A 5 -11.70 17.16 11.60
C ASP A 5 -11.87 15.63 11.70
N PHE A 6 -10.81 14.96 12.14
CA PHE A 6 -10.79 13.50 12.35
C PHE A 6 -11.43 13.05 13.67
N SER A 7 -11.90 13.97 14.51
CA SER A 7 -12.60 13.60 15.77
C SER A 7 -13.94 12.93 15.50
N HIS A 8 -14.58 13.26 14.36
CA HIS A 8 -15.88 12.71 13.99
C HIS A 8 -15.76 11.38 13.23
N LYS A 9 -16.43 10.33 13.74
CA LYS A 9 -16.46 9.01 13.08
C LYS A 9 -16.89 9.05 11.60
N PRO A 10 -17.92 9.83 11.18
CA PRO A 10 -18.27 9.93 9.76
C PRO A 10 -17.10 10.41 8.89
N THR A 11 -16.33 11.40 9.34
CA THR A 11 -15.15 11.90 8.61
C THR A 11 -14.08 10.80 8.42
N GLN A 12 -13.86 9.99 9.45
CA GLN A 12 -12.90 8.87 9.38
C GLN A 12 -13.32 7.85 8.31
N TRP A 13 -14.62 7.50 8.25
CA TRP A 13 -15.16 6.59 7.25
C TRP A 13 -15.08 7.15 5.82
N VAL A 14 -15.38 8.44 5.66
CA VAL A 14 -15.26 9.12 4.34
C VAL A 14 -13.81 9.10 3.88
N VAL A 15 -12.87 9.43 4.75
CA VAL A 15 -11.42 9.39 4.41
C VAL A 15 -10.98 7.97 4.07
N LEU A 16 -11.45 6.98 4.81
CA LEU A 16 -11.14 5.58 4.55
C LEU A 16 -11.68 5.13 3.18
N ALA A 17 -12.92 5.49 2.85
CA ALA A 17 -13.53 5.20 1.55
C ALA A 17 -12.76 5.90 0.40
N LEU A 18 -12.39 7.18 0.58
CA LEU A 18 -11.59 7.92 -0.40
C LEU A 18 -10.21 7.28 -0.62
N LEU A 19 -9.55 6.82 0.46
CA LEU A 19 -8.29 6.10 0.35
C LEU A 19 -8.45 4.77 -0.39
N ALA A 20 -9.51 4.02 -0.10
CA ALA A 20 -9.80 2.76 -0.79
C ALA A 20 -10.06 2.98 -2.29
N LEU A 21 -10.86 3.99 -2.64
CA LEU A 21 -11.08 4.40 -4.03
C LEU A 21 -9.77 4.81 -4.70
N THR A 22 -8.98 5.64 -4.05
CA THR A 22 -7.71 6.14 -4.58
C THR A 22 -6.71 5.02 -4.82
N TRP A 23 -6.49 4.16 -3.83
CA TRP A 23 -5.52 3.07 -3.96
C TRP A 23 -6.03 1.90 -4.79
N GLY A 24 -7.32 1.58 -4.72
CA GLY A 24 -7.93 0.60 -5.62
C GLY A 24 -7.84 1.01 -7.08
N SER A 25 -8.03 2.32 -7.37
CA SER A 25 -7.84 2.87 -8.72
C SER A 25 -6.37 2.98 -9.14
N SER A 26 -5.42 2.95 -8.20
CA SER A 26 -3.99 3.03 -8.52
C SER A 26 -3.51 1.84 -9.36
N PHE A 27 -4.12 0.67 -9.22
CA PHE A 27 -3.75 -0.53 -10.00
C PHE A 27 -4.11 -0.37 -11.46
N ILE A 28 -5.33 0.11 -11.79
CA ILE A 28 -5.72 0.34 -13.17
C ILE A 28 -4.95 1.52 -13.80
N LEU A 29 -4.66 2.58 -13.04
CA LEU A 29 -3.84 3.68 -13.52
C LEU A 29 -2.42 3.23 -13.87
N MET A 30 -1.84 2.35 -13.04
CA MET A 30 -0.54 1.75 -13.30
C MET A 30 -0.58 0.89 -14.58
N LYS A 31 -1.58 0.01 -14.73
CA LYS A 31 -1.79 -0.80 -15.94
C LYS A 31 -1.90 0.06 -17.19
N LYS A 32 -2.66 1.16 -17.13
CA LYS A 32 -2.78 2.11 -18.25
C LYS A 32 -1.47 2.84 -18.55
N GLY A 33 -0.65 3.12 -17.55
CA GLY A 33 0.70 3.67 -17.74
C GLY A 33 1.64 2.68 -18.44
N LEU A 34 1.54 1.40 -18.09
CA LEU A 34 2.35 0.31 -18.68
C LEU A 34 2.08 0.06 -20.17
N VAL A 35 0.99 0.58 -20.72
CA VAL A 35 0.74 0.55 -22.18
C VAL A 35 1.76 1.40 -22.96
N PHE A 36 2.28 2.43 -22.33
CA PHE A 36 3.15 3.43 -22.98
C PHE A 36 4.60 3.38 -22.50
N PHE A 37 4.82 2.92 -21.26
CA PHE A 37 6.10 2.99 -20.57
C PHE A 37 6.46 1.66 -19.94
N ASP A 38 7.76 1.38 -19.85
CA ASP A 38 8.25 0.21 -19.13
C ASP A 38 7.95 0.26 -17.63
N SER A 39 7.93 -0.90 -16.99
CA SER A 39 7.62 -1.02 -15.56
C SER A 39 8.54 -0.17 -14.68
N THR A 40 9.81 -0.08 -15.05
CA THR A 40 10.80 0.74 -14.32
C THR A 40 10.56 2.23 -14.50
N GLU A 41 10.13 2.66 -15.69
CA GLU A 41 9.75 4.05 -15.99
C GLU A 41 8.51 4.48 -15.22
N VAL A 42 7.47 3.62 -15.23
CA VAL A 42 6.24 3.84 -14.45
C VAL A 42 6.55 4.01 -12.97
N ALA A 43 7.36 3.12 -12.39
CA ALA A 43 7.73 3.17 -10.98
C ALA A 43 8.59 4.39 -10.66
N ALA A 44 9.64 4.65 -11.47
CA ALA A 44 10.54 5.78 -11.27
C ALA A 44 9.81 7.11 -11.40
N PHE A 45 8.97 7.29 -12.42
CA PHE A 45 8.18 8.51 -12.60
C PHE A 45 7.25 8.75 -11.41
N ARG A 46 6.53 7.69 -10.95
CA ARG A 46 5.62 7.76 -9.80
C ARG A 46 6.32 8.28 -8.55
N ILE A 47 7.49 7.72 -8.21
CA ILE A 47 8.24 8.11 -7.01
C ILE A 47 8.88 9.49 -7.18
N SER A 48 9.45 9.78 -8.36
CA SER A 48 10.07 11.06 -8.69
C SER A 48 9.09 12.22 -8.55
N LEU A 49 7.93 12.11 -9.19
CA LEU A 49 6.93 13.18 -9.16
C LEU A 49 6.33 13.35 -7.75
N ALA A 50 6.06 12.26 -7.04
CA ALA A 50 5.61 12.33 -5.64
C ALA A 50 6.66 13.04 -4.76
N ALA A 51 7.95 12.73 -4.93
CA ALA A 51 9.03 13.38 -4.20
C ALA A 51 9.14 14.87 -4.55
N LEU A 52 9.00 15.24 -5.82
CA LEU A 52 9.00 16.64 -6.27
C LEU A 52 7.86 17.43 -5.64
N VAL A 53 6.64 16.89 -5.65
CA VAL A 53 5.47 17.51 -5.04
C VAL A 53 5.63 17.68 -3.52
N LEU A 54 6.28 16.72 -2.86
CA LEU A 54 6.50 16.74 -1.41
C LEU A 54 7.78 17.49 -0.99
N SER A 55 8.65 17.84 -1.94
CA SER A 55 9.95 18.47 -1.67
C SER A 55 9.85 19.79 -0.90
N PRO A 56 8.87 20.70 -1.13
CA PRO A 56 8.78 21.93 -0.35
C PRO A 56 8.53 21.68 1.15
N ILE A 57 7.79 20.60 1.47
CA ILE A 57 7.56 20.21 2.86
C ILE A 57 8.83 19.58 3.44
N ALA A 58 9.50 18.71 2.68
CA ALA A 58 10.71 18.03 3.11
C ALA A 58 11.83 19.02 3.41
N LEU A 59 12.12 19.94 2.46
CA LEU A 59 13.21 20.93 2.59
C LEU A 59 13.03 21.87 3.78
N ARG A 60 11.79 22.21 4.12
CA ARG A 60 11.49 23.04 5.32
C ARG A 60 11.66 22.27 6.64
N ASN A 61 11.77 20.95 6.59
CA ASN A 61 11.77 20.08 7.78
C ASN A 61 13.02 19.18 7.86
N LEU A 62 14.12 19.54 7.20
CA LEU A 62 15.37 18.76 7.20
C LEU A 62 15.93 18.49 8.60
N GLY A 63 15.71 19.41 9.55
CA GLY A 63 16.11 19.21 10.93
C GLY A 63 15.50 17.97 11.60
N GLN A 64 14.38 17.47 11.09
CA GLN A 64 13.73 16.25 11.59
C GLN A 64 14.47 14.96 11.18
N PHE A 65 15.45 15.01 10.27
CA PHE A 65 16.31 13.86 9.98
C PHE A 65 17.18 13.45 11.17
N LYS A 66 17.58 14.40 12.01
CA LYS A 66 18.46 14.11 13.15
C LYS A 66 17.85 13.06 14.07
N GLY A 67 18.51 11.91 14.17
CA GLY A 67 18.05 10.75 14.95
C GLY A 67 17.01 9.85 14.26
N HIS A 68 16.51 10.19 13.04
CA HIS A 68 15.46 9.45 12.36
C HIS A 68 15.83 8.97 10.95
N VAL A 69 17.08 9.13 10.52
CA VAL A 69 17.53 8.80 9.14
C VAL A 69 17.19 7.36 8.77
N MET A 70 17.57 6.39 9.60
CA MET A 70 17.35 4.97 9.29
C MET A 70 15.86 4.58 9.23
N PRO A 71 15.02 4.96 10.20
CA PRO A 71 13.58 4.73 10.10
C PRO A 71 12.93 5.39 8.88
N LEU A 72 13.34 6.60 8.50
CA LEU A 72 12.84 7.30 7.32
C LEU A 72 13.30 6.61 6.03
N LEU A 73 14.55 6.14 5.97
CA LEU A 73 15.08 5.38 4.83
C LEU A 73 14.30 4.06 4.65
N VAL A 74 14.12 3.30 5.73
CA VAL A 74 13.32 2.07 5.71
C VAL A 74 11.90 2.35 5.22
N THR A 75 11.26 3.42 5.73
CA THR A 75 9.92 3.83 5.29
C THR A 75 9.92 4.24 3.82
N GLY A 76 10.93 4.97 3.34
CA GLY A 76 11.07 5.37 1.95
C GLY A 76 11.27 4.19 1.01
N LEU A 77 12.18 3.28 1.35
CA LEU A 77 12.49 2.11 0.53
C LEU A 77 11.35 1.09 0.58
N PHE A 78 10.98 0.61 1.77
CA PHE A 78 10.02 -0.48 1.92
C PHE A 78 8.55 -0.03 1.92
N GLY A 79 8.28 1.23 2.22
CA GLY A 79 6.94 1.80 2.19
C GLY A 79 6.55 2.47 0.88
N ASN A 80 7.52 2.77 0.01
CA ASN A 80 7.24 3.54 -1.21
C ASN A 80 8.02 3.03 -2.44
N ALA A 81 9.35 3.18 -2.48
CA ALA A 81 10.12 2.98 -3.70
C ALA A 81 10.12 1.52 -4.18
N LEU A 82 10.67 0.58 -3.39
CA LEU A 82 10.77 -0.82 -3.82
C LEU A 82 9.41 -1.44 -4.16
N PRO A 83 8.35 -1.28 -3.33
CA PRO A 83 7.03 -1.76 -3.71
C PRO A 83 6.52 -1.16 -5.03
N ALA A 84 6.79 0.11 -5.33
CA ALA A 84 6.35 0.72 -6.59
C ALA A 84 6.96 0.00 -7.81
N PHE A 85 8.24 -0.36 -7.76
CA PHE A 85 8.90 -1.14 -8.80
C PHE A 85 8.35 -2.57 -8.88
N LEU A 86 8.16 -3.23 -7.74
CA LEU A 86 7.64 -4.60 -7.70
C LEU A 86 6.20 -4.69 -8.23
N PHE A 87 5.33 -3.75 -7.85
CA PHE A 87 3.96 -3.69 -8.38
C PHE A 87 3.92 -3.38 -9.87
N ALA A 88 4.73 -2.43 -10.35
CA ALA A 88 4.79 -2.10 -11.77
C ALA A 88 5.28 -3.29 -12.58
N LEU A 89 6.34 -3.97 -12.12
CA LEU A 89 6.84 -5.18 -12.77
C LEU A 89 5.82 -6.32 -12.71
N ALA A 90 5.15 -6.52 -11.59
CA ALA A 90 4.13 -7.56 -11.49
C ALA A 90 2.97 -7.33 -12.48
N GLN A 91 2.51 -6.09 -12.62
CA GLN A 91 1.39 -5.75 -13.49
C GLN A 91 1.71 -5.78 -14.99
N THR A 92 2.94 -6.09 -15.41
CA THR A 92 3.19 -6.45 -16.82
C THR A 92 2.57 -7.80 -17.19
N GLU A 93 2.38 -8.70 -16.21
CA GLU A 93 1.96 -10.08 -16.45
C GLU A 93 0.69 -10.49 -15.68
N ILE A 94 0.34 -9.75 -14.62
CA ILE A 94 -0.88 -10.07 -13.84
C ILE A 94 -1.93 -8.96 -13.95
N ALA A 95 -3.19 -9.37 -13.85
CA ALA A 95 -4.32 -8.46 -13.86
C ALA A 95 -4.28 -7.44 -12.72
N SER A 96 -4.78 -6.22 -12.97
CA SER A 96 -4.81 -5.15 -11.96
C SER A 96 -5.71 -5.52 -10.78
N GLY A 97 -6.80 -6.23 -11.02
CA GLY A 97 -7.68 -6.78 -9.99
C GLY A 97 -6.94 -7.76 -9.07
N LEU A 98 -6.18 -8.71 -9.65
CA LEU A 98 -5.37 -9.68 -8.90
C LEU A 98 -4.31 -8.99 -8.03
N ALA A 99 -3.60 -8.00 -8.59
CA ALA A 99 -2.62 -7.21 -7.83
C ALA A 99 -3.27 -6.50 -6.63
N GLY A 100 -4.48 -5.95 -6.81
CA GLY A 100 -5.25 -5.34 -5.74
C GLY A 100 -5.68 -6.31 -4.64
N ILE A 101 -6.08 -7.54 -5.02
CA ILE A 101 -6.45 -8.60 -4.06
C ILE A 101 -5.22 -9.00 -3.23
N LEU A 102 -4.09 -9.30 -3.89
CA LEU A 102 -2.86 -9.71 -3.23
C LEU A 102 -2.26 -8.61 -2.34
N ASN A 103 -2.44 -7.33 -2.70
CA ASN A 103 -2.02 -6.21 -1.85
C ASN A 103 -2.70 -6.22 -0.47
N SER A 104 -3.88 -6.83 -0.33
CA SER A 104 -4.56 -6.94 0.96
C SER A 104 -3.78 -7.75 2.00
N LEU A 105 -2.83 -8.63 1.55
CA LEU A 105 -1.90 -9.36 2.41
C LEU A 105 -0.99 -8.43 3.24
N THR A 106 -0.92 -7.14 2.91
CA THR A 106 -0.21 -6.14 3.73
C THR A 106 -0.63 -6.19 5.20
N SER A 107 -1.92 -6.37 5.50
CA SER A 107 -2.40 -6.48 6.88
C SER A 107 -1.90 -7.74 7.57
N LEU A 108 -1.86 -8.85 6.86
CA LEU A 108 -1.29 -10.13 7.33
C LEU A 108 0.19 -9.94 7.66
N PHE A 109 0.99 -9.42 6.72
CA PHE A 109 2.41 -9.19 6.93
C PHE A 109 2.68 -8.14 8.03
N THR A 110 1.83 -7.13 8.17
CA THR A 110 1.94 -6.17 9.27
C THR A 110 1.82 -6.87 10.61
N LEU A 111 0.90 -7.82 10.76
CA LEU A 111 0.79 -8.63 11.98
C LEU A 111 1.99 -9.56 12.14
N LEU A 112 2.35 -10.35 11.13
CA LEU A 112 3.46 -11.30 11.20
C LEU A 112 4.76 -10.61 11.60
N ILE A 113 5.12 -9.54 10.92
CA ILE A 113 6.32 -8.75 11.19
C ILE A 113 6.23 -8.11 12.58
N GLY A 114 5.04 -7.61 12.95
CA GLY A 114 4.77 -7.10 14.29
C GLY A 114 5.06 -8.12 15.40
N VAL A 115 4.65 -9.36 15.20
CA VAL A 115 4.89 -10.46 16.16
C VAL A 115 6.37 -10.91 16.13
N LEU A 116 6.93 -11.17 14.95
CA LEU A 116 8.25 -11.78 14.82
C LEU A 116 9.39 -10.80 15.17
N ILE A 117 9.29 -9.55 14.71
CA ILE A 117 10.35 -8.55 14.87
C ILE A 117 10.08 -7.63 16.07
N PHE A 118 8.84 -7.17 16.23
CA PHE A 118 8.47 -6.21 17.27
C PHE A 118 7.87 -6.88 18.52
N ARG A 119 7.83 -8.23 18.55
CA ARG A 119 7.36 -9.05 19.68
C ARG A 119 5.97 -8.66 20.21
N LEU A 120 5.07 -8.27 19.30
CA LEU A 120 3.68 -7.99 19.65
C LEU A 120 2.98 -9.28 20.08
N LYS A 121 2.15 -9.17 21.12
CA LYS A 121 1.31 -10.32 21.55
C LYS A 121 0.24 -10.57 20.49
N THR A 122 0.02 -11.84 20.17
CA THR A 122 -1.01 -12.29 19.24
C THR A 122 -2.09 -13.11 19.94
N THR A 123 -3.25 -13.23 19.30
CA THR A 123 -4.39 -14.00 19.78
C THR A 123 -4.66 -15.18 18.85
N TRP A 124 -5.36 -16.22 19.36
CA TRP A 124 -5.74 -17.36 18.53
C TRP A 124 -6.57 -16.95 17.29
N MET A 125 -7.45 -15.95 17.41
CA MET A 125 -8.21 -15.42 16.28
C MET A 125 -7.30 -14.85 15.19
N GLN A 126 -6.24 -14.15 15.60
CA GLN A 126 -5.25 -13.61 14.66
C GLN A 126 -4.47 -14.73 13.96
N VAL A 127 -4.08 -15.77 14.68
CA VAL A 127 -3.40 -16.94 14.10
C VAL A 127 -4.32 -17.65 13.09
N THR A 128 -5.57 -17.92 13.46
CA THR A 128 -6.57 -18.51 12.54
C THR A 128 -6.77 -17.62 11.30
N GLY A 129 -6.87 -16.31 11.49
CA GLY A 129 -6.99 -15.35 10.39
C GLY A 129 -5.80 -15.40 9.43
N VAL A 130 -4.57 -15.52 9.97
CA VAL A 130 -3.35 -15.70 9.17
C VAL A 130 -3.44 -16.97 8.32
N CYS A 131 -3.81 -18.11 8.91
CA CYS A 131 -3.94 -19.37 8.18
C CYS A 131 -4.96 -19.28 7.05
N ILE A 132 -6.14 -18.70 7.32
CA ILE A 132 -7.20 -18.54 6.31
C ILE A 132 -6.73 -17.61 5.17
N ALA A 133 -6.09 -16.48 5.50
CA ALA A 133 -5.58 -15.56 4.49
C ALA A 133 -4.49 -16.19 3.62
N LEU A 134 -3.60 -16.99 4.20
CA LEU A 134 -2.56 -17.72 3.46
C LEU A 134 -3.16 -18.77 2.52
N VAL A 135 -4.17 -19.53 2.97
CA VAL A 135 -4.88 -20.49 2.11
C VAL A 135 -5.55 -19.77 0.93
N GLY A 136 -6.21 -18.64 1.19
CA GLY A 136 -6.81 -17.81 0.14
C GLY A 136 -5.75 -17.29 -0.85
N ALA A 137 -4.61 -16.80 -0.37
CA ALA A 137 -3.54 -16.31 -1.23
C ALA A 137 -2.90 -17.44 -2.07
N ALA A 138 -2.66 -18.60 -1.45
CA ALA A 138 -2.10 -19.77 -2.14
C ALA A 138 -3.07 -20.29 -3.23
N GLY A 139 -4.36 -20.33 -2.92
CA GLY A 139 -5.37 -20.72 -3.91
C GLY A 139 -5.50 -19.73 -5.06
N LEU A 140 -5.43 -18.41 -4.77
CA LEU A 140 -5.53 -17.36 -5.78
C LEU A 140 -4.31 -17.34 -6.74
N ILE A 141 -3.10 -17.58 -6.20
CA ILE A 141 -1.88 -17.65 -7.03
C ILE A 141 -1.88 -18.94 -7.87
N GLY A 142 -2.63 -19.94 -7.41
CA GLY A 142 -2.67 -21.26 -8.01
C GLY A 142 -1.57 -22.17 -7.51
N PHE A 143 -1.92 -23.39 -7.15
CA PHE A 143 -0.95 -24.34 -6.60
C PHE A 143 0.14 -24.69 -7.61
N GLU A 144 -0.19 -24.80 -8.90
CA GLU A 144 0.76 -25.02 -9.99
C GLU A 144 1.74 -23.85 -10.13
N SER A 145 1.24 -22.61 -9.93
CA SER A 145 2.04 -21.40 -9.95
C SER A 145 3.03 -21.34 -8.78
N LEU A 146 2.63 -21.78 -7.58
CA LEU A 146 3.50 -21.84 -6.41
C LEU A 146 4.65 -22.85 -6.57
N LEU A 147 4.43 -23.90 -7.35
CA LEU A 147 5.46 -24.90 -7.68
C LEU A 147 6.43 -24.41 -8.78
N GLY A 148 6.26 -23.20 -9.28
CA GLY A 148 7.09 -22.63 -10.35
C GLY A 148 6.80 -23.19 -11.74
N LEU A 149 5.66 -23.86 -11.93
CA LEU A 149 5.23 -24.49 -13.17
C LEU A 149 4.57 -23.50 -14.14
N SER A 150 4.29 -22.28 -13.66
CA SER A 150 3.74 -21.18 -14.46
C SER A 150 4.61 -19.93 -14.32
N GLU A 151 4.88 -19.25 -15.44
CA GLU A 151 5.67 -18.00 -15.42
C GLU A 151 4.97 -16.88 -14.65
N ASN A 152 3.66 -16.81 -14.69
CA ASN A 152 2.87 -15.78 -14.00
C ASN A 152 2.99 -15.81 -12.47
N SER A 153 3.36 -16.96 -11.87
CA SER A 153 3.55 -17.10 -10.42
C SER A 153 4.62 -16.17 -9.85
N ARG A 154 5.70 -15.96 -10.60
CA ARG A 154 6.80 -15.07 -10.17
C ARG A 154 6.31 -13.63 -9.99
N TYR A 155 5.45 -13.17 -10.88
CA TYR A 155 4.90 -11.82 -10.85
C TYR A 155 3.92 -11.63 -9.69
N ALA A 156 3.08 -12.62 -9.41
CA ALA A 156 2.22 -12.60 -8.22
C ALA A 156 3.03 -12.58 -6.90
N LEU A 157 4.13 -13.34 -6.84
CA LEU A 157 5.03 -13.33 -5.68
C LEU A 157 5.71 -11.98 -5.46
N LEU A 158 5.95 -11.17 -6.52
CA LEU A 158 6.46 -9.81 -6.37
C LEU A 158 5.48 -8.92 -5.57
N VAL A 159 4.17 -9.08 -5.81
CA VAL A 159 3.13 -8.37 -5.05
C VAL A 159 3.09 -8.83 -3.60
N VAL A 160 3.23 -10.14 -3.35
CA VAL A 160 3.33 -10.69 -1.99
C VAL A 160 4.53 -10.11 -1.26
N LEU A 161 5.70 -10.06 -1.92
CA LEU A 161 6.92 -9.45 -1.37
C LEU A 161 6.73 -7.97 -1.07
N ALA A 162 6.14 -7.21 -2.00
CA ALA A 162 5.83 -5.80 -1.81
C ALA A 162 4.88 -5.57 -0.62
N SER A 163 3.88 -6.45 -0.45
CA SER A 163 2.97 -6.42 0.70
C SER A 163 3.71 -6.67 2.02
N GLY A 164 4.70 -7.57 2.02
CA GLY A 164 5.60 -7.77 3.15
C GLY A 164 6.43 -6.53 3.48
N MET A 165 6.97 -5.86 2.46
CA MET A 165 7.72 -4.60 2.62
C MET A 165 6.84 -3.50 3.24
N TYR A 166 5.58 -3.36 2.81
CA TYR A 166 4.63 -2.45 3.46
C TYR A 166 4.44 -2.77 4.94
N GLY A 167 4.37 -4.06 5.29
CA GLY A 167 4.30 -4.49 6.70
C GLY A 167 5.49 -4.02 7.53
N VAL A 168 6.72 -4.07 6.98
CA VAL A 168 7.93 -3.52 7.62
C VAL A 168 7.81 -2.01 7.82
N ALA A 169 7.41 -1.28 6.77
CA ALA A 169 7.30 0.18 6.83
C ALA A 169 6.26 0.64 7.86
N VAL A 170 5.06 0.04 7.88
CA VAL A 170 4.00 0.36 8.84
C VAL A 170 4.46 0.14 10.29
N ASN A 171 5.11 -0.99 10.57
CA ASN A 171 5.64 -1.27 11.91
C ASN A 171 6.77 -0.31 12.28
N THR A 172 7.63 0.07 11.33
CA THR A 172 8.71 1.07 11.54
C THR A 172 8.14 2.43 11.88
N ILE A 173 7.15 2.92 11.12
CA ILE A 173 6.47 4.19 11.41
C ILE A 173 5.91 4.19 12.83
N LYS A 174 5.23 3.11 13.18
CA LYS A 174 4.53 2.98 14.46
C LYS A 174 5.48 2.91 15.66
N SER A 175 6.60 2.20 15.51
CA SER A 175 7.54 1.93 16.61
C SER A 175 8.66 2.96 16.73
N LYS A 176 9.15 3.50 15.60
CA LYS A 176 10.34 4.35 15.53
C LYS A 176 10.05 5.83 15.26
N LEU A 177 8.86 6.14 14.71
CA LEU A 177 8.45 7.51 14.36
C LEU A 177 7.15 7.96 15.04
N PRO A 178 6.85 7.58 16.30
CA PRO A 178 5.53 7.83 16.93
C PRO A 178 5.22 9.30 17.11
N HIS A 179 6.23 10.14 17.30
CA HIS A 179 6.08 11.58 17.57
C HIS A 179 6.23 12.46 16.33
N MET A 180 6.70 11.90 15.20
CA MET A 180 6.88 12.66 13.96
C MET A 180 5.54 12.91 13.28
N ARG A 181 5.32 14.09 12.71
CA ARG A 181 4.10 14.44 11.98
C ARG A 181 4.00 13.58 10.70
N PRO A 182 2.79 13.10 10.32
CA PRO A 182 2.58 12.29 9.11
C PRO A 182 3.15 12.93 7.84
N THR A 183 2.95 14.23 7.68
CA THR A 183 3.49 15.00 6.54
C THR A 183 5.02 14.98 6.50
N HIS A 184 5.70 15.04 7.66
CA HIS A 184 7.15 14.97 7.74
C HIS A 184 7.66 13.56 7.43
N ILE A 185 7.01 12.52 7.98
CA ILE A 185 7.34 11.12 7.66
C ILE A 185 7.29 10.91 6.15
N THR A 186 6.16 11.26 5.53
CA THR A 186 5.98 11.07 4.09
C THR A 186 7.00 11.88 3.28
N SER A 187 7.08 13.20 3.49
CA SER A 187 7.94 14.06 2.67
C SER A 187 9.42 13.74 2.80
N LEU A 188 9.90 13.45 4.02
CA LEU A 188 11.31 13.10 4.24
C LEU A 188 11.66 11.70 3.73
N SER A 189 10.74 10.73 3.82
CA SER A 189 10.94 9.41 3.24
C SER A 189 11.06 9.47 1.71
N PHE A 190 10.20 10.27 1.05
CA PHE A 190 10.30 10.50 -0.39
C PHE A 190 11.54 11.29 -0.79
N LEU A 191 12.00 12.22 0.04
CA LEU A 191 13.25 12.94 -0.22
C LEU A 191 14.47 12.01 -0.23
N MET A 192 14.45 10.92 0.54
CA MET A 192 15.56 9.95 0.56
C MET A 192 15.58 9.02 -0.66
N THR A 193 14.43 8.73 -1.25
CA THR A 193 14.32 7.79 -2.39
C THR A 193 14.11 8.48 -3.73
N GLY A 194 13.41 9.63 -3.71
CA GLY A 194 13.05 10.37 -4.93
C GLY A 194 14.22 10.80 -5.79
N PRO A 195 15.30 11.40 -5.25
CA PRO A 195 16.45 11.82 -6.06
C PRO A 195 17.06 10.68 -6.87
N TRP A 196 17.14 9.48 -6.30
CA TRP A 196 17.65 8.29 -7.01
C TRP A 196 16.72 7.86 -8.15
N CYS A 197 15.40 7.93 -7.93
CA CYS A 197 14.42 7.66 -8.96
C CYS A 197 14.45 8.73 -10.08
N VAL A 198 14.66 10.00 -9.73
CA VAL A 198 14.82 11.09 -10.71
C VAL A 198 16.06 10.86 -11.57
N LEU A 199 17.20 10.57 -10.96
CA LEU A 199 18.44 10.27 -11.69
C LEU A 199 18.27 9.06 -12.59
N TYR A 200 17.65 7.99 -12.09
CA TYR A 200 17.38 6.80 -12.88
C TYR A 200 16.44 7.09 -14.06
N LEU A 201 15.38 7.88 -13.86
CA LEU A 201 14.43 8.24 -14.90
C LEU A 201 15.11 9.07 -16.03
N ILE A 202 16.05 9.96 -15.66
CA ILE A 202 16.73 10.83 -16.62
C ILE A 202 17.85 10.10 -17.39
N PHE A 203 18.64 9.29 -16.69
CA PHE A 203 19.87 8.72 -17.24
C PHE A 203 19.78 7.21 -17.54
N GLY A 204 18.81 6.51 -16.97
CA GLY A 204 18.68 5.05 -17.05
C GLY A 204 17.48 4.56 -17.82
N THR A 205 16.64 5.46 -18.38
CA THR A 205 15.44 5.10 -19.12
C THR A 205 15.23 5.97 -20.36
N ASP A 206 14.38 5.51 -21.27
CA ASP A 206 13.99 6.24 -22.46
C ASP A 206 12.71 7.07 -22.30
N PHE A 207 12.24 7.25 -21.06
CA PHE A 207 10.97 7.91 -20.73
C PHE A 207 10.78 9.24 -21.47
N PHE A 208 11.77 10.15 -21.39
CA PHE A 208 11.67 11.47 -22.03
C PHE A 208 11.72 11.39 -23.57
N HIS A 209 12.46 10.44 -24.11
CA HIS A 209 12.49 10.18 -25.53
C HIS A 209 11.13 9.68 -26.04
N ILE A 210 10.51 8.74 -25.32
CA ILE A 210 9.17 8.22 -25.63
C ILE A 210 8.13 9.36 -25.59
N VAL A 211 8.17 10.22 -24.57
CA VAL A 211 7.24 11.35 -24.45
C VAL A 211 7.40 12.36 -25.59
N GLN A 212 8.62 12.56 -26.10
CA GLN A 212 8.88 13.49 -27.22
C GLN A 212 8.52 12.93 -28.59
N THR A 213 8.66 11.62 -28.78
CA THR A 213 8.49 10.97 -30.10
C THR A 213 7.11 10.37 -30.31
N ASN A 214 6.40 10.01 -29.24
CA ASN A 214 5.08 9.39 -29.29
C ASN A 214 4.02 10.30 -28.65
N GLN A 215 3.18 10.93 -29.48
CA GLN A 215 2.11 11.83 -28.98
C GLN A 215 1.09 11.11 -28.08
N ASP A 216 0.81 9.84 -28.31
CA ASP A 216 -0.15 9.07 -27.50
C ASP A 216 0.37 8.81 -26.09
N SER A 217 1.67 8.86 -25.88
CA SER A 217 2.29 8.67 -24.56
C SER A 217 1.90 9.74 -23.53
N TRP A 218 1.41 10.92 -23.96
CA TRP A 218 0.87 11.94 -23.05
C TRP A 218 -0.33 11.44 -22.26
N MET A 219 -1.12 10.51 -22.81
CA MET A 219 -2.19 9.86 -22.04
C MET A 219 -1.59 8.99 -20.93
N GLY A 220 -0.50 8.28 -21.20
CA GLY A 220 0.25 7.54 -20.19
C GLY A 220 0.78 8.46 -19.10
N VAL A 221 1.40 9.58 -19.47
CA VAL A 221 1.86 10.61 -18.50
C VAL A 221 0.71 11.11 -17.63
N PHE A 222 -0.45 11.37 -18.20
CA PHE A 222 -1.65 11.79 -17.45
C PHE A 222 -2.05 10.76 -16.38
N TYR A 223 -2.11 9.47 -16.72
CA TYR A 223 -2.38 8.41 -15.74
C TYR A 223 -1.32 8.35 -14.65
N LEU A 224 -0.05 8.49 -15.01
CA LEU A 224 1.05 8.45 -14.05
C LEU A 224 1.08 9.70 -13.15
N VAL A 225 0.69 10.87 -13.64
CA VAL A 225 0.55 12.08 -12.80
C VAL A 225 -0.53 11.90 -11.74
N ILE A 226 -1.70 11.37 -12.11
CA ILE A 226 -2.76 11.07 -11.14
C ILE A 226 -2.26 10.05 -10.11
N LEU A 227 -1.60 8.99 -10.58
CA LEU A 227 -1.03 7.95 -9.73
C LEU A 227 0.01 8.50 -8.75
N ALA A 228 0.89 9.40 -9.20
CA ALA A 228 1.94 9.99 -8.36
C ALA A 228 1.41 11.02 -7.36
N VAL A 229 0.55 11.94 -7.82
CA VAL A 229 0.09 13.06 -6.99
C VAL A 229 -1.03 12.62 -6.06
N VAL A 230 -2.07 12.01 -6.60
CA VAL A 230 -3.26 11.59 -5.84
C VAL A 230 -3.04 10.24 -5.20
N GLY A 231 -2.66 9.23 -5.99
CA GLY A 231 -2.48 7.84 -5.55
C GLY A 231 -1.28 7.62 -4.63
N THR A 232 -0.31 8.53 -4.64
CA THR A 232 0.92 8.38 -3.84
C THR A 232 1.09 9.54 -2.88
N ALA A 233 1.42 10.75 -3.31
CA ALA A 233 1.77 11.84 -2.41
C ALA A 233 0.62 12.21 -1.43
N ALA A 234 -0.56 12.49 -1.93
CA ALA A 234 -1.71 12.89 -1.11
C ALA A 234 -2.25 11.71 -0.29
N ALA A 235 -2.42 10.55 -0.91
CA ALA A 235 -2.96 9.36 -0.25
C ALA A 235 -2.10 8.89 0.92
N VAL A 236 -0.75 8.86 0.77
CA VAL A 236 0.17 8.43 1.85
C VAL A 236 0.13 9.43 3.02
N ILE A 237 0.07 10.74 2.76
CA ILE A 237 -0.11 11.73 3.84
C ILE A 237 -1.42 11.48 4.57
N MET A 238 -2.52 11.29 3.83
CA MET A 238 -3.85 11.10 4.39
C MET A 238 -3.94 9.80 5.21
N PHE A 239 -3.35 8.72 4.71
CA PHE A 239 -3.28 7.43 5.41
C PHE A 239 -2.45 7.52 6.69
N ASN A 240 -1.25 8.12 6.63
CA ASN A 240 -0.41 8.33 7.81
C ASN A 240 -1.12 9.19 8.86
N ARG A 241 -1.95 10.15 8.43
CA ARG A 241 -2.80 10.94 9.33
C ARG A 241 -3.90 10.07 9.93
N LEU A 242 -4.58 9.23 9.13
CA LEU A 242 -5.60 8.32 9.60
C LEU A 242 -5.04 7.36 10.68
N ILE A 243 -3.84 6.79 10.46
CA ILE A 243 -3.15 5.94 11.45
C ILE A 243 -2.94 6.67 12.78
N LYS A 244 -2.58 7.94 12.74
CA LYS A 244 -2.32 8.73 13.95
C LYS A 244 -3.57 9.13 14.71
N GLU A 245 -4.60 9.56 13.99
CA GLU A 245 -5.85 10.06 14.58
C GLU A 245 -6.82 8.94 14.98
N THR A 246 -6.58 7.70 14.50
CA THR A 246 -7.41 6.54 14.80
C THR A 246 -6.60 5.39 15.38
N THR A 247 -7.17 4.19 15.36
CA THR A 247 -6.42 2.98 15.69
C THR A 247 -5.82 2.36 14.43
N ALA A 248 -4.69 1.66 14.58
CA ALA A 248 -4.09 0.90 13.48
C ALA A 248 -5.08 -0.11 12.87
N ILE A 249 -5.96 -0.68 13.70
CA ILE A 249 -7.02 -1.60 13.27
C ILE A 249 -8.01 -0.87 12.35
N PHE A 250 -8.46 0.34 12.71
CA PHE A 250 -9.38 1.09 11.87
C PHE A 250 -8.70 1.52 10.56
N ALA A 251 -7.49 2.04 10.61
CA ALA A 251 -6.75 2.42 9.39
C ALA A 251 -6.52 1.22 8.45
N SER A 252 -6.24 0.03 9.01
CA SER A 252 -6.03 -1.18 8.20
C SER A 252 -7.30 -1.67 7.50
N THR A 253 -8.51 -1.24 7.91
CA THR A 253 -9.75 -1.62 7.21
C THR A 253 -9.80 -1.11 5.76
N VAL A 254 -8.97 -0.12 5.40
CA VAL A 254 -8.81 0.29 3.99
C VAL A 254 -8.45 -0.89 3.09
N THR A 255 -7.65 -1.84 3.58
CA THR A 255 -7.20 -3.01 2.82
C THR A 255 -8.32 -3.98 2.45
N TYR A 256 -9.49 -3.91 3.10
CA TYR A 256 -10.68 -4.69 2.71
C TYR A 256 -11.42 -4.08 1.53
N LEU A 257 -11.38 -2.76 1.42
CA LEU A 257 -12.12 -2.02 0.39
C LEU A 257 -11.31 -1.89 -0.90
N ILE A 258 -9.98 -1.85 -0.81
CA ILE A 258 -9.08 -1.75 -1.98
C ILE A 258 -9.34 -2.85 -3.02
N PRO A 259 -9.41 -4.16 -2.66
CA PRO A 259 -9.68 -5.23 -3.62
C PRO A 259 -11.01 -5.06 -4.35
N ILE A 260 -12.05 -4.59 -3.65
CA ILE A 260 -13.37 -4.38 -4.24
C ILE A 260 -13.29 -3.36 -5.38
N VAL A 261 -12.58 -2.26 -5.14
CA VAL A 261 -12.37 -1.20 -6.13
C VAL A 261 -11.47 -1.68 -7.27
N ALA A 262 -10.38 -2.38 -6.94
CA ALA A 262 -9.42 -2.89 -7.94
C ALA A 262 -10.08 -3.93 -8.87
N VAL A 263 -10.85 -4.87 -8.31
CA VAL A 263 -11.64 -5.85 -9.07
C VAL A 263 -12.71 -5.15 -9.92
N GLY A 264 -13.40 -4.16 -9.35
CA GLY A 264 -14.38 -3.37 -10.10
C GLY A 264 -13.77 -2.68 -11.32
N TRP A 265 -12.59 -2.06 -11.19
CA TRP A 265 -11.85 -1.49 -12.32
C TRP A 265 -11.36 -2.54 -13.30
N GLY A 266 -10.88 -3.71 -12.82
CA GLY A 266 -10.47 -4.82 -13.67
C GLY A 266 -11.61 -5.30 -14.55
N LEU A 267 -12.81 -5.49 -13.99
CA LEU A 267 -14.01 -5.87 -14.75
C LEU A 267 -14.38 -4.82 -15.81
N VAL A 268 -14.32 -3.54 -15.47
CA VAL A 268 -14.58 -2.44 -16.44
C VAL A 268 -13.53 -2.42 -17.56
N ASP A 269 -12.29 -2.81 -17.25
CA ASP A 269 -11.18 -2.88 -18.22
C ASP A 269 -11.18 -4.19 -19.03
N GLY A 270 -12.15 -5.07 -18.81
CA GLY A 270 -12.29 -6.35 -19.54
C GLY A 270 -11.40 -7.46 -18.99
N GLU A 271 -10.87 -7.35 -17.75
CA GLU A 271 -10.14 -8.43 -17.10
C GLU A 271 -11.08 -9.60 -16.79
N ILE A 272 -10.60 -10.82 -17.06
CA ILE A 272 -11.34 -12.05 -16.73
C ILE A 272 -11.09 -12.34 -15.24
N ILE A 273 -12.13 -12.15 -14.44
CA ILE A 273 -12.14 -12.49 -13.01
C ILE A 273 -13.13 -13.64 -12.83
N THR A 274 -12.61 -14.78 -12.42
CA THR A 274 -13.42 -15.99 -12.27
C THR A 274 -14.14 -16.02 -10.92
N LEU A 275 -15.18 -16.86 -10.80
CA LEU A 275 -15.82 -17.12 -9.50
C LEU A 275 -14.85 -17.72 -8.48
N VAL A 276 -13.84 -18.45 -8.96
CA VAL A 276 -12.78 -19.03 -8.12
C VAL A 276 -11.92 -17.92 -7.52
N ASP A 277 -11.54 -16.91 -8.31
CA ASP A 277 -10.79 -15.75 -7.83
C ASP A 277 -11.57 -14.98 -6.76
N LEU A 278 -12.86 -14.79 -6.98
CA LEU A 278 -13.74 -14.15 -5.99
C LEU A 278 -13.87 -14.99 -4.70
N ALA A 279 -13.94 -16.32 -4.81
CA ALA A 279 -13.97 -17.18 -3.63
C ALA A 279 -12.68 -17.06 -2.81
N PHE A 280 -11.50 -17.14 -3.45
CA PHE A 280 -10.22 -16.97 -2.75
C PHE A 280 -10.02 -15.54 -2.21
N MET A 281 -10.52 -14.52 -2.92
CA MET A 281 -10.57 -13.16 -2.38
C MET A 281 -11.36 -13.10 -1.06
N LEU A 282 -12.52 -13.78 -1.00
CA LEU A 282 -13.31 -13.85 0.23
C LEU A 282 -12.56 -14.57 1.36
N PHE A 283 -11.78 -15.62 1.06
CA PHE A 283 -10.90 -16.27 2.06
C PHE A 283 -9.86 -15.27 2.59
N ILE A 284 -9.17 -14.55 1.71
CA ILE A 284 -8.18 -13.54 2.11
C ILE A 284 -8.85 -12.47 3.00
N LEU A 285 -9.96 -11.89 2.55
CA LEU A 285 -10.66 -10.84 3.29
C LEU A 285 -11.20 -11.33 4.63
N THR A 286 -11.73 -12.56 4.70
CA THR A 286 -12.17 -13.18 5.95
C THR A 286 -11.01 -13.36 6.92
N GLY A 287 -9.88 -13.88 6.44
CA GLY A 287 -8.66 -14.03 7.24
C GLY A 287 -8.18 -12.69 7.80
N ILE A 288 -8.12 -11.65 6.95
CA ILE A 288 -7.71 -10.31 7.38
C ILE A 288 -8.72 -9.70 8.36
N PHE A 289 -10.01 -9.94 8.17
CA PHE A 289 -11.05 -9.53 9.13
C PHE A 289 -10.80 -10.13 10.52
N LEU A 290 -10.54 -11.44 10.60
CA LEU A 290 -10.22 -12.13 11.86
C LEU A 290 -8.91 -11.58 12.50
N ILE A 291 -7.90 -11.27 11.71
CA ILE A 291 -6.65 -10.65 12.18
C ILE A 291 -6.93 -9.32 12.91
N ASN A 292 -7.90 -8.55 12.40
CA ASN A 292 -8.21 -7.22 12.93
C ASN A 292 -9.29 -7.23 14.01
N MET A 293 -9.94 -8.36 14.31
CA MET A 293 -10.91 -8.46 15.40
C MET A 293 -10.22 -8.30 16.76
N LYS A 294 -10.86 -7.56 17.64
CA LYS A 294 -10.44 -7.49 19.05
C LYS A 294 -10.69 -8.84 19.72
N SER A 295 -9.68 -9.33 20.46
CA SER A 295 -9.90 -10.52 21.31
C SER A 295 -11.09 -10.30 22.26
N PRO A 296 -11.97 -11.32 22.47
CA PRO A 296 -13.03 -11.26 23.47
C PRO A 296 -12.52 -10.86 24.85
N ARG A 297 -11.30 -11.30 25.19
CA ARG A 297 -10.63 -10.97 26.46
C ARG A 297 -10.30 -9.48 26.58
N SER A 298 -9.85 -8.83 25.50
CA SER A 298 -9.57 -7.38 25.50
C SER A 298 -10.86 -6.54 25.54
N ILE A 299 -11.96 -7.06 25.01
CA ILE A 299 -13.27 -6.44 25.11
C ILE A 299 -13.77 -6.52 26.56
N TYR A 300 -13.63 -7.69 27.19
CA TYR A 300 -14.00 -7.89 28.59
C TYR A 300 -13.18 -7.01 29.54
N GLU A 301 -11.86 -6.93 29.35
CA GLU A 301 -10.97 -6.07 30.14
C GLU A 301 -11.31 -4.58 29.97
N SER A 302 -11.67 -4.15 28.77
CA SER A 302 -12.07 -2.76 28.50
C SER A 302 -13.42 -2.41 29.14
N LEU A 303 -14.35 -3.36 29.23
CA LEU A 303 -15.65 -3.19 29.89
C LEU A 303 -15.52 -3.18 31.41
N THR A 304 -14.65 -4.02 31.96
CA THR A 304 -14.39 -4.07 33.41
C THR A 304 -13.65 -2.86 33.94
N GLN A 305 -12.72 -2.29 33.15
CA GLN A 305 -12.07 -1.02 33.51
C GLN A 305 -13.03 0.17 33.45
N LYS A 306 -13.96 0.20 32.50
CA LYS A 306 -14.96 1.26 32.38
C LYS A 306 -15.97 1.24 33.54
N ASN A 307 -16.22 0.06 34.12
CA ASN A 307 -17.10 -0.09 35.28
C ASN A 307 -16.40 0.18 36.64
N LYS A 308 -15.06 0.16 36.69
CA LYS A 308 -14.30 0.52 37.90
C LYS A 308 -14.01 2.01 38.05
N GLY A 309 -14.24 2.81 36.98
CA GLY A 309 -14.06 4.26 36.95
C GLY A 309 -15.37 5.05 37.08
N ARG A 310 -16.47 4.38 37.43
CA ARG A 310 -17.74 4.97 37.90
C ARG A 310 -17.95 4.63 39.39
#